data_d6be342992c6ac623b820686548d7f2a
#
_entry.id   d6be342992c6ac623b820686548d7f2a
#
_cell.length_a   1.000
_cell.length_b   1.000
_cell.length_c   1.000
_cell.angle_alpha   90.00
_cell.angle_beta   90.00
_cell.angle_gamma   90.00
#
_symmetry.space_group_name_H-M   'P 1'
#
loop_
_entity.id
_entity.type
_entity.pdbx_description
1 polymer ?
#
loop_
_entity_poly.entity_id
_entity_poly.type
_entity_poly.pdbx_seq_one_letter_code
_entity_poly.pdbx_strand_id
1 'polypeptide(L)'
;MRRTRVKVCGITSAADAGLAITAGADAIGMVFYTKSPRHISISTAREISSAMPPFVSTVGLFVNSSQQEVSMVLADVSLGLLQFHGDEDESFCSSFNRPYIKAVRVKPETNLMQLCSQYPSASGILLDSYKKGIPGGTGEIFDWNMIPGDLPLPIVLAGGLDASNVAAAVSIVQPWAVDVSSGVEISPGKKDKQKIEQFIQAVEGTRQ
;
A
#
# COMPACT_ATOMS: atom_id res chain seq x y z
N MET A 1 -18.08 14.34 -5.02
CA MET A 1 -17.19 13.23 -5.44
C MET A 1 -16.42 12.68 -4.24
N ARG A 2 -16.02 11.43 -4.31
CA ARG A 2 -15.32 10.75 -3.22
C ARG A 2 -13.81 11.04 -3.28
N ARG A 3 -13.18 11.44 -2.16
CA ARG A 3 -11.73 11.66 -2.08
C ARG A 3 -10.96 10.35 -2.25
N THR A 4 -10.01 10.26 -3.16
CA THR A 4 -9.03 9.18 -3.21
C THR A 4 -8.07 9.32 -2.01
N ARG A 5 -7.85 8.25 -1.27
CA ARG A 5 -6.96 8.20 -0.11
C ARG A 5 -5.54 7.92 -0.54
N VAL A 6 -4.58 8.33 0.29
CA VAL A 6 -3.15 8.12 0.02
C VAL A 6 -2.51 7.31 1.13
N LYS A 7 -1.88 6.19 0.75
CA LYS A 7 -0.99 5.42 1.61
C LYS A 7 0.46 5.63 1.16
N VAL A 8 1.35 5.92 2.11
CA VAL A 8 2.80 5.98 1.88
C VAL A 8 3.44 4.73 2.50
N CYS A 9 3.91 3.82 1.66
CA CYS A 9 4.43 2.50 2.06
C CYS A 9 5.96 2.49 2.19
N GLY A 10 6.48 1.60 3.03
CA GLY A 10 7.92 1.45 3.25
C GLY A 10 8.51 2.56 4.14
N ILE A 11 7.77 2.97 5.14
CA ILE A 11 8.24 3.87 6.21
C ILE A 11 9.21 3.11 7.10
N THR A 12 10.39 3.69 7.32
CA THR A 12 11.47 3.09 8.11
C THR A 12 11.87 3.91 9.34
N SER A 13 11.30 5.10 9.50
CA SER A 13 11.56 5.96 10.66
C SER A 13 10.33 6.79 11.05
N ALA A 14 10.27 7.20 12.32
CA ALA A 14 9.24 8.13 12.79
C ALA A 14 9.30 9.50 12.09
N ALA A 15 10.51 9.93 11.68
CA ALA A 15 10.69 11.15 10.91
C ALA A 15 10.01 11.06 9.53
N ASP A 16 10.22 9.97 8.78
CA ASP A 16 9.58 9.77 7.49
C ASP A 16 8.05 9.61 7.62
N ALA A 17 7.59 8.96 8.70
CA ALA A 17 6.16 8.91 9.01
C ALA A 17 5.58 10.32 9.22
N GLY A 18 6.28 11.16 10.01
CA GLY A 18 5.89 12.56 10.24
C GLY A 18 5.80 13.37 8.95
N LEU A 19 6.76 13.19 8.01
CA LEU A 19 6.72 13.85 6.70
C LEU A 19 5.46 13.44 5.90
N ALA A 20 5.17 12.13 5.84
CA ALA A 20 4.01 11.62 5.12
C ALA A 20 2.69 12.16 5.71
N ILE A 21 2.55 12.15 7.03
CA ILE A 21 1.35 12.62 7.74
C ILE A 21 1.16 14.11 7.55
N THR A 22 2.22 14.90 7.72
CA THR A 22 2.17 16.37 7.55
C THR A 22 1.76 16.76 6.15
N ALA A 23 2.17 15.98 5.15
CA ALA A 23 1.76 16.18 3.76
C ALA A 23 0.30 15.74 3.47
N GLY A 24 -0.35 15.01 4.37
CA GLY A 24 -1.76 14.61 4.24
C GLY A 24 -2.00 13.13 3.90
N ALA A 25 -1.03 12.25 4.16
CA ALA A 25 -1.24 10.81 3.99
C ALA A 25 -2.30 10.28 4.97
N ASP A 26 -3.20 9.42 4.48
CA ASP A 26 -4.24 8.74 5.26
C ASP A 26 -3.73 7.49 5.97
N ALA A 27 -2.66 6.91 5.43
CA ALA A 27 -2.07 5.67 5.97
C ALA A 27 -0.56 5.63 5.72
N ILE A 28 0.14 4.94 6.62
CA ILE A 28 1.55 4.59 6.46
C ILE A 28 1.72 3.08 6.45
N GLY A 29 2.67 2.58 5.65
CA GLY A 29 2.99 1.16 5.55
C GLY A 29 4.36 0.83 6.12
N MET A 30 4.42 -0.15 7.00
CA MET A 30 5.62 -0.70 7.63
C MET A 30 5.86 -2.11 7.11
N VAL A 31 7.08 -2.43 6.67
CA VAL A 31 7.38 -3.69 5.98
C VAL A 31 8.08 -4.67 6.91
N PHE A 32 7.46 -5.83 7.13
CA PHE A 32 8.00 -6.93 7.97
C PHE A 32 8.62 -8.07 7.15
N TYR A 33 8.88 -7.84 5.87
CA TYR A 33 9.54 -8.80 4.99
C TYR A 33 11.04 -8.57 4.96
N THR A 34 11.82 -9.48 5.54
CA THR A 34 13.27 -9.33 5.78
C THR A 34 14.12 -9.16 4.52
N LYS A 35 13.65 -9.64 3.36
CA LYS A 35 14.34 -9.44 2.07
C LYS A 35 14.10 -8.08 1.44
N SER A 36 13.22 -7.28 2.02
CA SER A 36 12.94 -5.92 1.54
C SER A 36 14.01 -4.94 2.04
N PRO A 37 14.51 -4.01 1.21
CA PRO A 37 15.36 -2.91 1.68
C PRO A 37 14.61 -1.93 2.59
N ARG A 38 13.28 -2.07 2.72
CA ARG A 38 12.39 -1.27 3.59
C ARG A 38 11.95 -2.04 4.83
N HIS A 39 12.58 -3.18 5.10
CA HIS A 39 12.29 -3.97 6.30
C HIS A 39 12.63 -3.19 7.56
N ILE A 40 11.77 -3.28 8.58
CA ILE A 40 12.01 -2.70 9.90
C ILE A 40 11.81 -3.74 11.00
N SER A 41 12.49 -3.51 12.12
CA SER A 41 12.32 -4.32 13.33
C SER A 41 10.98 -4.01 14.03
N ILE A 42 10.53 -4.95 14.87
CA ILE A 42 9.35 -4.74 15.73
C ILE A 42 9.54 -3.51 16.64
N SER A 43 10.75 -3.30 17.17
CA SER A 43 11.04 -2.12 18.01
C SER A 43 10.87 -0.81 17.25
N THR A 44 11.41 -0.71 16.04
CA THR A 44 11.23 0.47 15.17
C THR A 44 9.77 0.67 14.80
N ALA A 45 9.05 -0.41 14.46
CA ALA A 45 7.64 -0.33 14.13
C ALA A 45 6.79 0.15 15.32
N ARG A 46 7.12 -0.28 16.54
CA ARG A 46 6.47 0.18 17.77
C ARG A 46 6.70 1.68 18.00
N GLU A 47 7.92 2.17 17.82
CA GLU A 47 8.24 3.60 17.92
C GLU A 47 7.42 4.40 16.90
N ILE A 48 7.38 3.97 15.64
CA ILE A 48 6.60 4.61 14.59
C ILE A 48 5.11 4.60 14.97
N SER A 49 4.54 3.44 15.29
CA SER A 49 3.10 3.33 15.58
C SER A 49 2.65 4.13 16.79
N SER A 50 3.51 4.25 17.82
CA SER A 50 3.23 5.05 19.02
C SER A 50 3.23 6.56 18.78
N ALA A 51 3.89 7.01 17.71
CA ALA A 51 3.94 8.42 17.33
C ALA A 51 2.79 8.84 16.39
N MET A 52 1.92 7.93 16.01
CA MET A 52 0.85 8.23 15.05
C MET A 52 -0.28 9.04 15.68
N PRO A 53 -0.71 10.12 15.02
CA PRO A 53 -1.87 10.88 15.46
C PRO A 53 -3.17 10.08 15.16
N PRO A 54 -4.30 10.42 15.79
CA PRO A 54 -5.60 9.88 15.44
C PRO A 54 -5.92 10.04 13.95
N PHE A 55 -6.69 9.09 13.41
CA PHE A 55 -7.17 9.07 12.02
C PHE A 55 -6.11 8.80 10.94
N VAL A 56 -4.89 8.45 11.31
CA VAL A 56 -3.89 7.87 10.40
C VAL A 56 -3.81 6.37 10.61
N SER A 57 -4.02 5.60 9.54
CA SER A 57 -3.95 4.14 9.60
C SER A 57 -2.51 3.64 9.56
N THR A 58 -2.16 2.75 10.49
CA THR A 58 -0.90 1.99 10.47
C THR A 58 -1.12 0.66 9.78
N VAL A 59 -0.34 0.38 8.73
CA VAL A 59 -0.47 -0.84 7.91
C VAL A 59 0.80 -1.68 8.04
N GLY A 60 0.66 -2.93 8.48
CA GLY A 60 1.75 -3.91 8.49
C GLY A 60 1.75 -4.74 7.21
N LEU A 61 2.85 -4.72 6.45
CA LEU A 61 3.02 -5.49 5.23
C LEU A 61 3.81 -6.76 5.49
N PHE A 62 3.22 -7.89 5.11
CA PHE A 62 3.75 -9.24 5.25
C PHE A 62 3.85 -9.93 3.89
N VAL A 63 4.83 -10.81 3.72
CA VAL A 63 5.03 -11.61 2.50
C VAL A 63 5.36 -13.04 2.91
N ASN A 64 4.41 -13.95 2.76
CA ASN A 64 4.54 -15.37 3.12
C ASN A 64 5.10 -15.60 4.53
N SER A 65 4.71 -14.73 5.47
CA SER A 65 5.09 -14.86 6.87
C SER A 65 4.31 -15.97 7.55
N SER A 66 4.92 -16.62 8.54
CA SER A 66 4.21 -17.58 9.38
C SER A 66 3.19 -16.89 10.29
N GLN A 67 2.20 -17.64 10.77
CA GLN A 67 1.22 -17.13 11.73
C GLN A 67 1.90 -16.62 13.00
N GLN A 68 2.97 -17.27 13.44
CA GLN A 68 3.74 -16.85 14.62
C GLN A 68 4.42 -15.49 14.40
N GLU A 69 5.04 -15.25 13.23
CA GLU A 69 5.69 -13.98 12.91
C GLU A 69 4.68 -12.84 12.89
N VAL A 70 3.53 -13.01 12.23
CA VAL A 70 2.47 -11.98 12.22
C VAL A 70 1.95 -11.73 13.65
N SER A 71 1.72 -12.78 14.44
CA SER A 71 1.24 -12.67 15.82
C SER A 71 2.23 -11.95 16.73
N MET A 72 3.55 -12.20 16.59
CA MET A 72 4.57 -11.47 17.33
C MET A 72 4.56 -9.97 17.04
N VAL A 73 4.40 -9.60 15.77
CA VAL A 73 4.25 -8.18 15.41
C VAL A 73 2.99 -7.58 16.03
N LEU A 74 1.86 -8.27 15.95
CA LEU A 74 0.58 -7.78 16.49
C LEU A 74 0.56 -7.66 18.01
N ALA A 75 1.39 -8.42 18.72
CA ALA A 75 1.53 -8.32 20.17
C ALA A 75 2.18 -7.00 20.62
N ASP A 76 3.11 -6.47 19.81
CA ASP A 76 3.95 -5.34 20.20
C ASP A 76 3.65 -4.04 19.41
N VAL A 77 3.05 -4.16 18.22
CA VAL A 77 2.82 -3.03 17.31
C VAL A 77 1.33 -2.80 17.11
N SER A 78 0.88 -1.57 17.36
CA SER A 78 -0.52 -1.18 17.10
C SER A 78 -0.73 -1.00 15.59
N LEU A 79 -1.21 -2.06 14.93
CA LEU A 79 -1.58 -2.05 13.52
C LEU A 79 -3.10 -1.95 13.36
N GLY A 80 -3.55 -0.99 12.55
CA GLY A 80 -4.96 -0.82 12.20
C GLY A 80 -5.39 -1.70 11.03
N LEU A 81 -4.44 -2.11 10.16
CA LEU A 81 -4.70 -2.87 8.95
C LEU A 81 -3.51 -3.79 8.62
N LEU A 82 -3.78 -5.01 8.15
CA LEU A 82 -2.76 -5.91 7.62
C LEU A 82 -2.76 -5.86 6.10
N GLN A 83 -1.58 -5.96 5.50
CA GLN A 83 -1.41 -6.11 4.06
C GLN A 83 -0.64 -7.38 3.77
N PHE A 84 -1.29 -8.34 3.13
CA PHE A 84 -0.67 -9.59 2.70
C PHE A 84 -0.26 -9.49 1.22
N HIS A 85 1.03 -9.58 0.97
CA HIS A 85 1.63 -9.30 -0.37
C HIS A 85 2.37 -10.52 -0.95
N GLY A 86 2.16 -11.69 -0.39
CA GLY A 86 2.66 -12.98 -0.87
C GLY A 86 1.54 -13.83 -1.46
N ASP A 87 1.66 -15.16 -1.24
CA ASP A 87 0.71 -16.16 -1.74
C ASP A 87 -0.27 -16.64 -0.64
N GLU A 88 -0.45 -15.81 0.42
CA GLU A 88 -1.33 -16.13 1.55
C GLU A 88 -2.77 -16.31 1.06
N ASP A 89 -3.42 -17.39 1.48
CA ASP A 89 -4.82 -17.65 1.18
C ASP A 89 -5.78 -16.89 2.11
N GLU A 90 -7.07 -16.94 1.80
CA GLU A 90 -8.13 -16.30 2.57
C GLU A 90 -8.16 -16.75 4.02
N SER A 91 -8.00 -18.06 4.27
CA SER A 91 -8.07 -18.64 5.60
C SER A 91 -6.94 -18.12 6.51
N PHE A 92 -5.74 -17.97 5.93
CA PHE A 92 -4.62 -17.35 6.63
C PHE A 92 -4.87 -15.86 6.87
N CYS A 93 -5.25 -15.11 5.84
CA CYS A 93 -5.44 -13.67 5.92
C CYS A 93 -6.49 -13.27 6.97
N SER A 94 -7.57 -14.01 7.07
CA SER A 94 -8.69 -13.74 8.00
C SER A 94 -8.44 -14.21 9.45
N SER A 95 -7.41 -15.03 9.69
CA SER A 95 -7.18 -15.68 10.99
C SER A 95 -6.74 -14.73 12.13
N PHE A 96 -6.38 -13.48 11.83
CA PHE A 96 -5.76 -12.56 12.80
C PHE A 96 -6.74 -11.63 13.52
N ASN A 97 -8.05 -11.74 13.28
CA ASN A 97 -9.07 -10.82 13.84
C ASN A 97 -8.71 -9.33 13.63
N ARG A 98 -8.17 -9.01 12.48
CA ARG A 98 -7.82 -7.66 12.04
C ARG A 98 -8.30 -7.44 10.61
N PRO A 99 -8.75 -6.24 10.26
CA PRO A 99 -8.98 -5.90 8.87
C PRO A 99 -7.72 -6.14 8.04
N TYR A 100 -7.89 -6.61 6.82
CA TYR A 100 -6.74 -6.79 5.91
C TYR A 100 -7.06 -6.39 4.48
N ILE A 101 -6.01 -6.09 3.72
CA ILE A 101 -6.03 -5.99 2.26
C ILE A 101 -5.13 -7.06 1.67
N LYS A 102 -5.57 -7.64 0.56
CA LYS A 102 -4.75 -8.58 -0.22
C LYS A 102 -4.10 -7.84 -1.37
N ALA A 103 -2.76 -7.89 -1.42
CA ALA A 103 -2.01 -7.34 -2.55
C ALA A 103 -1.80 -8.41 -3.62
N VAL A 104 -2.00 -8.02 -4.87
CA VAL A 104 -1.92 -8.91 -6.02
C VAL A 104 -1.14 -8.24 -7.13
N ARG A 105 -0.23 -9.01 -7.74
CA ARG A 105 0.46 -8.58 -8.95
C ARG A 105 -0.46 -8.83 -10.15
N VAL A 106 -0.88 -7.74 -10.77
CA VAL A 106 -1.76 -7.82 -11.93
C VAL A 106 -0.96 -8.19 -13.17
N LYS A 107 -1.43 -9.23 -13.86
CA LYS A 107 -0.95 -9.65 -15.17
C LYS A 107 -2.09 -9.50 -16.19
N PRO A 108 -1.80 -9.43 -17.50
CA PRO A 108 -2.85 -9.30 -18.52
C PRO A 108 -3.96 -10.35 -18.43
N GLU A 109 -3.62 -11.55 -17.97
CA GLU A 109 -4.55 -12.68 -17.81
C GLU A 109 -5.27 -12.72 -16.45
N THR A 110 -5.01 -11.77 -15.55
CA THR A 110 -5.59 -11.78 -14.20
C THR A 110 -7.09 -11.47 -14.24
N ASN A 111 -7.91 -12.43 -13.79
CA ASN A 111 -9.34 -12.21 -13.60
C ASN A 111 -9.60 -11.56 -12.22
N LEU A 112 -9.79 -10.24 -12.21
CA LEU A 112 -9.97 -9.46 -10.98
C LEU A 112 -11.29 -9.77 -10.27
N MET A 113 -12.36 -10.11 -10.99
CA MET A 113 -13.64 -10.51 -10.38
C MET A 113 -13.50 -11.82 -9.62
N GLN A 114 -12.86 -12.82 -10.24
CA GLN A 114 -12.59 -14.10 -9.60
C GLN A 114 -11.67 -13.92 -8.39
N LEU A 115 -10.66 -13.05 -8.50
CA LEU A 115 -9.75 -12.73 -7.41
C LEU A 115 -10.47 -12.16 -6.20
N CYS A 116 -11.35 -11.16 -6.40
CA CYS A 116 -12.14 -10.59 -5.30
C CYS A 116 -13.00 -11.66 -4.60
N SER A 117 -13.55 -12.63 -5.36
CA SER A 117 -14.34 -13.71 -4.75
C SER A 117 -13.51 -14.72 -3.94
N GLN A 118 -12.20 -14.78 -4.17
CA GLN A 118 -11.28 -15.62 -3.36
C GLN A 118 -10.98 -15.02 -1.99
N TYR A 119 -11.19 -13.71 -1.79
CA TYR A 119 -10.91 -13.00 -0.54
C TYR A 119 -12.15 -12.23 -0.05
N PRO A 120 -13.26 -12.92 0.26
CA PRO A 120 -14.54 -12.27 0.57
C PRO A 120 -14.51 -11.44 1.86
N SER A 121 -13.60 -11.72 2.80
CA SER A 121 -13.47 -10.99 4.06
C SER A 121 -12.45 -9.83 3.98
N ALA A 122 -11.77 -9.67 2.84
CA ALA A 122 -10.82 -8.57 2.66
C ALA A 122 -11.51 -7.20 2.70
N SER A 123 -10.89 -6.23 3.34
CA SER A 123 -11.34 -4.84 3.33
C SER A 123 -11.08 -4.14 1.99
N GLY A 124 -10.28 -4.75 1.12
CA GLY A 124 -9.96 -4.28 -0.22
C GLY A 124 -8.86 -5.11 -0.88
N ILE A 125 -8.68 -4.88 -2.17
CA ILE A 125 -7.60 -5.49 -2.96
C ILE A 125 -6.62 -4.41 -3.38
N LEU A 126 -5.33 -4.65 -3.14
CA LEU A 126 -4.26 -3.80 -3.65
C LEU A 126 -3.75 -4.39 -4.97
N LEU A 127 -3.86 -3.61 -6.03
CA LEU A 127 -3.39 -3.97 -7.35
C LEU A 127 -1.99 -3.38 -7.56
N ASP A 128 -0.98 -4.25 -7.59
CA ASP A 128 0.40 -3.87 -7.82
C ASP A 128 0.77 -4.15 -9.28
N SER A 129 1.01 -3.09 -10.04
CA SER A 129 1.38 -3.17 -11.47
C SER A 129 2.88 -3.35 -11.69
N TYR A 130 3.68 -3.50 -10.64
CA TYR A 130 5.13 -3.60 -10.75
C TYR A 130 5.61 -4.94 -11.30
N LYS A 131 6.25 -4.94 -12.47
CA LYS A 131 6.99 -6.10 -13.00
C LYS A 131 8.35 -6.20 -12.30
N LYS A 132 8.58 -7.29 -11.56
CA LYS A 132 9.89 -7.60 -10.96
C LYS A 132 10.94 -7.77 -12.05
N GLY A 133 12.05 -7.02 -12.00
CA GLY A 133 13.23 -7.24 -12.84
C GLY A 133 13.45 -6.24 -13.98
N ILE A 134 12.59 -5.23 -14.13
CA ILE A 134 12.83 -4.15 -15.08
C ILE A 134 13.16 -2.88 -14.27
N PRO A 135 14.38 -2.32 -14.40
CA PRO A 135 14.69 -1.01 -13.81
C PRO A 135 13.66 0.01 -14.28
N GLY A 136 13.18 0.88 -13.39
CA GLY A 136 12.20 1.91 -13.72
C GLY A 136 12.62 2.70 -14.95
N GLY A 137 11.71 2.85 -15.91
CA GLY A 137 11.95 3.63 -17.13
C GLY A 137 11.44 3.01 -18.43
N THR A 138 10.92 1.80 -18.46
CA THR A 138 10.41 1.19 -19.71
C THR A 138 8.98 1.57 -20.07
N GLY A 139 8.29 2.41 -19.28
CA GLY A 139 6.97 2.94 -19.64
C GLY A 139 5.83 1.93 -19.79
N GLU A 140 6.08 0.64 -19.59
CA GLU A 140 5.02 -0.37 -19.58
C GLU A 140 4.32 -0.38 -18.22
N ILE A 141 3.51 0.62 -17.98
CA ILE A 141 2.50 0.64 -16.94
C ILE A 141 1.46 -0.41 -17.33
N PHE A 142 1.01 -1.21 -16.36
CA PHE A 142 -0.20 -2.01 -16.50
C PHE A 142 -1.31 -1.11 -17.05
N ASP A 143 -2.00 -1.57 -18.09
CA ASP A 143 -3.11 -0.81 -18.68
C ASP A 143 -4.25 -0.67 -17.65
N TRP A 144 -4.35 0.51 -17.05
CA TRP A 144 -5.37 0.81 -16.05
C TRP A 144 -6.81 0.65 -16.56
N ASN A 145 -7.02 0.73 -17.88
CA ASN A 145 -8.34 0.49 -18.49
C ASN A 145 -8.81 -0.96 -18.36
N MET A 146 -7.90 -1.89 -18.03
CA MET A 146 -8.26 -3.29 -17.76
C MET A 146 -8.91 -3.51 -16.39
N ILE A 147 -8.91 -2.51 -15.51
CA ILE A 147 -9.54 -2.63 -14.19
C ILE A 147 -11.04 -2.38 -14.32
N PRO A 148 -11.91 -3.39 -14.06
CA PRO A 148 -13.36 -3.19 -14.08
C PRO A 148 -13.81 -2.18 -13.02
N GLY A 149 -14.75 -1.29 -13.39
CA GLY A 149 -15.27 -0.27 -12.48
C GLY A 149 -16.25 -0.79 -11.42
N ASP A 150 -16.71 -2.04 -11.56
CA ASP A 150 -17.76 -2.68 -10.73
C ASP A 150 -17.21 -3.80 -9.83
N LEU A 151 -15.92 -3.77 -9.51
CA LEU A 151 -15.33 -4.74 -8.59
C LEU A 151 -16.00 -4.69 -7.21
N PRO A 152 -16.29 -5.86 -6.59
CA PRO A 152 -17.05 -5.94 -5.34
C PRO A 152 -16.28 -5.44 -4.12
N LEU A 153 -14.95 -5.31 -4.20
CA LEU A 153 -14.09 -4.83 -3.14
C LEU A 153 -13.44 -3.49 -3.50
N PRO A 154 -13.20 -2.61 -2.51
CA PRO A 154 -12.44 -1.39 -2.71
C PRO A 154 -11.05 -1.66 -3.30
N ILE A 155 -10.66 -0.88 -4.31
CA ILE A 155 -9.36 -1.02 -4.97
C ILE A 155 -8.37 -0.01 -4.41
N VAL A 156 -7.20 -0.49 -4.03
CA VAL A 156 -6.00 0.30 -3.74
C VAL A 156 -5.06 0.14 -4.93
N LEU A 157 -4.80 1.21 -5.67
CA LEU A 157 -3.90 1.16 -6.82
C LEU A 157 -2.46 1.41 -6.39
N ALA A 158 -1.56 0.53 -6.80
CA ALA A 158 -0.14 0.59 -6.50
C ALA A 158 0.72 0.27 -7.73
N GLY A 159 2.04 0.23 -7.55
CA GLY A 159 2.99 -0.17 -8.57
C GLY A 159 3.43 0.96 -9.50
N GLY A 160 4.66 1.45 -9.30
CA GLY A 160 5.26 2.47 -10.15
C GLY A 160 4.60 3.86 -10.13
N LEU A 161 3.74 4.14 -9.14
CA LEU A 161 3.12 5.45 -8.99
C LEU A 161 4.12 6.49 -8.49
N ASP A 162 4.03 7.69 -9.08
CA ASP A 162 4.74 8.89 -8.66
C ASP A 162 3.90 10.16 -8.97
N ALA A 163 4.42 11.34 -8.67
CA ALA A 163 3.70 12.60 -8.88
C ALA A 163 3.36 12.87 -10.36
N SER A 164 4.10 12.29 -11.30
CA SER A 164 3.91 12.53 -12.74
C SER A 164 2.76 11.72 -13.34
N ASN A 165 2.41 10.57 -12.73
CA ASN A 165 1.44 9.64 -13.30
C ASN A 165 0.19 9.41 -12.44
N VAL A 166 0.23 9.72 -11.14
CA VAL A 166 -0.87 9.39 -10.22
C VAL A 166 -2.19 10.09 -10.55
N ALA A 167 -2.15 11.32 -11.07
CA ALA A 167 -3.37 12.03 -11.43
C ALA A 167 -4.12 11.33 -12.58
N ALA A 168 -3.38 10.86 -13.60
CA ALA A 168 -3.95 10.06 -14.69
C ALA A 168 -4.51 8.72 -14.18
N ALA A 169 -3.74 8.04 -13.31
CA ALA A 169 -4.16 6.79 -12.69
C ALA A 169 -5.47 6.93 -11.91
N VAL A 170 -5.59 7.97 -11.09
CA VAL A 170 -6.82 8.26 -10.33
C VAL A 170 -7.99 8.57 -11.24
N SER A 171 -7.77 9.35 -12.30
CA SER A 171 -8.83 9.74 -13.24
C SER A 171 -9.38 8.53 -14.01
N ILE A 172 -8.53 7.58 -14.39
CA ILE A 172 -8.92 6.38 -15.15
C ILE A 172 -9.58 5.34 -14.25
N VAL A 173 -8.94 5.00 -13.13
CA VAL A 173 -9.34 3.87 -12.26
C VAL A 173 -10.39 4.28 -11.23
N GLN A 174 -10.40 5.54 -10.81
CA GLN A 174 -11.21 6.05 -9.69
C GLN A 174 -11.08 5.17 -8.43
N PRO A 175 -9.84 4.84 -8.01
CA PRO A 175 -9.61 3.88 -6.93
C PRO A 175 -10.07 4.42 -5.58
N TRP A 176 -10.28 3.51 -4.62
CA TRP A 176 -10.52 3.90 -3.22
C TRP A 176 -9.34 4.62 -2.61
N ALA A 177 -8.14 4.13 -2.91
CA ALA A 177 -6.88 4.69 -2.45
C ALA A 177 -5.77 4.43 -3.48
N VAL A 178 -4.70 5.19 -3.37
CA VAL A 178 -3.42 4.94 -4.03
C VAL A 178 -2.35 4.60 -2.99
N ASP A 179 -1.43 3.73 -3.36
CA ASP A 179 -0.29 3.33 -2.52
C ASP A 179 1.03 3.64 -3.23
N VAL A 180 1.88 4.43 -2.60
CA VAL A 180 3.17 4.82 -3.16
C VAL A 180 4.31 4.43 -2.22
N SER A 181 5.41 3.93 -2.80
CA SER A 181 6.62 3.61 -2.06
C SER A 181 7.85 4.26 -2.69
N SER A 182 8.45 3.66 -3.72
CA SER A 182 9.68 4.15 -4.36
C SER A 182 9.50 5.49 -5.06
N GLY A 183 8.31 5.81 -5.58
CA GLY A 183 8.03 7.08 -6.27
C GLY A 183 8.21 8.33 -5.41
N VAL A 184 8.27 8.17 -4.10
CA VAL A 184 8.48 9.26 -3.12
C VAL A 184 9.73 9.05 -2.27
N GLU A 185 10.74 8.35 -2.80
CA GLU A 185 12.00 8.07 -2.10
C GLU A 185 13.20 8.81 -2.71
N ILE A 186 14.18 9.12 -1.86
CA ILE A 186 15.54 9.52 -2.25
C ILE A 186 16.35 8.27 -2.57
N SER A 187 16.24 7.27 -1.73
CA SER A 187 16.84 5.95 -1.83
C SER A 187 15.95 4.92 -1.14
N PRO A 188 16.09 3.62 -1.41
CA PRO A 188 15.23 2.61 -0.80
C PRO A 188 15.13 2.73 0.72
N GLY A 189 13.92 2.94 1.23
CA GLY A 189 13.63 3.12 2.66
C GLY A 189 13.83 4.55 3.20
N LYS A 190 14.24 5.52 2.38
CA LYS A 190 14.37 6.91 2.80
C LYS A 190 13.44 7.80 1.97
N LYS A 191 12.44 8.39 2.62
CA LYS A 191 11.44 9.22 1.96
C LYS A 191 11.97 10.62 1.65
N ASP A 192 11.44 11.21 0.57
CA ASP A 192 11.69 12.58 0.14
C ASP A 192 10.45 13.43 0.44
N LYS A 193 10.63 14.47 1.26
CA LYS A 193 9.55 15.38 1.64
C LYS A 193 8.86 15.99 0.41
N GLN A 194 9.65 16.53 -0.51
CA GLN A 194 9.13 17.25 -1.68
C GLN A 194 8.36 16.31 -2.62
N LYS A 195 8.87 15.09 -2.83
CA LYS A 195 8.17 14.08 -3.64
C LYS A 195 6.85 13.63 -3.01
N ILE A 196 6.80 13.46 -1.66
CA ILE A 196 5.55 13.16 -0.96
C ILE A 196 4.53 14.27 -1.17
N GLU A 197 4.94 15.54 -0.93
CA GLU A 197 4.06 16.69 -1.09
C GLU A 197 3.52 16.80 -2.53
N GLN A 198 4.40 16.65 -3.54
CA GLN A 198 4.01 16.67 -4.95
C GLN A 198 3.04 15.53 -5.30
N PHE A 199 3.29 14.32 -4.77
CA PHE A 199 2.42 13.18 -5.00
C PHE A 199 1.02 13.42 -4.44
N ILE A 200 0.92 13.87 -3.19
CA ILE A 200 -0.35 14.13 -2.52
C ILE A 200 -1.11 15.27 -3.22
N GLN A 201 -0.42 16.35 -3.59
CA GLN A 201 -1.00 17.44 -4.37
C GLN A 201 -1.55 16.97 -5.71
N ALA A 202 -0.83 16.09 -6.42
CA ALA A 202 -1.31 15.52 -7.68
C ALA A 202 -2.59 14.68 -7.50
N VAL A 203 -2.70 13.91 -6.40
CA VAL A 203 -3.93 13.17 -6.06
C VAL A 203 -5.07 14.14 -5.70
N GLU A 204 -4.78 15.17 -4.93
CA GLU A 204 -5.78 16.17 -4.53
C GLU A 204 -6.30 16.98 -5.71
N GLY A 205 -5.46 17.29 -6.67
CA GLY A 205 -5.83 17.99 -7.92
C GLY A 205 -6.82 17.23 -8.80
N THR A 206 -7.03 15.92 -8.55
CA THR A 206 -8.05 15.12 -9.26
C THR A 206 -9.47 15.32 -8.72
N ARG A 207 -9.64 16.08 -7.64
CA ARG A 207 -10.96 16.42 -7.09
C ARG A 207 -11.65 17.43 -8.02
N GLN A 208 -12.61 16.98 -8.77
CA GLN A 208 -13.54 17.83 -9.53
C GLN A 208 -14.89 17.89 -8.85
#